data_4c9a4afd25385c91b8567f96c300a9b5
#
_entry.id   4c9a4afd25385c91b8567f96c300a9b5
#
_cell.length_a   1.000
_cell.length_b   1.000
_cell.length_c   1.000
_cell.angle_alpha   90.00
_cell.angle_beta   90.00
_cell.angle_gamma   90.00
#
_symmetry.space_group_name_H-M   'P 1'
#
loop_
_entity.id
_entity.type
_entity.pdbx_description
1 polymer ?
#
loop_
_entity_poly.entity_id
_entity_poly.type
_entity_poly.pdbx_seq_one_letter_code
_entity_poly.pdbx_strand_id
1 'polypeptide(L)'
;MELASCAFGQSSKITPIQVITAVSAIVNGGKLMQPYVVEQVLSPEGDVVQKNEPTVKRQVISEEASATMRQLMQSVVLEGGGKNAYVAGYAVGGKSGTSQKLDSEDEKARVASFVGVAPIDDPRIAVLIVLDEPHSYTTSGGALAAPVVARVIEDTLEYYDTPRQYTEAEQERMQATLPDQTGKNVEYAAQQLQENGFAAKILGNGSTVVSQYPEGNQTMPRGSTVLLYTEEGLQMMATQVPAIEGQSLTQVQADMQAAGLNLLAVGAVQSDAAVAVSQSPQAGENVTMGEPVTVVFQDPNIPPDGDDVQPE
;
A
#
# COMPACT_ATOMS: atom_id res chain seq x y z
N MET A 1 -36.26 16.21 -17.52
CA MET A 1 -35.82 14.99 -16.74
C MET A 1 -34.38 14.60 -17.06
N GLU A 2 -33.96 14.67 -18.31
CA GLU A 2 -32.60 14.22 -18.73
C GLU A 2 -31.45 14.97 -18.08
N LEU A 3 -31.51 16.30 -17.95
CA LEU A 3 -30.46 17.09 -17.32
C LEU A 3 -30.26 16.71 -15.81
N ALA A 4 -31.38 16.49 -15.12
CA ALA A 4 -31.32 16.10 -13.71
C ALA A 4 -30.74 14.69 -13.54
N SER A 5 -31.10 13.74 -14.41
CA SER A 5 -30.55 12.36 -14.32
C SER A 5 -29.10 12.29 -14.75
N CYS A 6 -28.67 13.08 -15.74
CA CYS A 6 -27.26 13.19 -16.12
C CYS A 6 -26.39 13.78 -14.99
N ALA A 7 -26.95 14.67 -14.16
CA ALA A 7 -26.20 15.31 -13.08
C ALA A 7 -25.72 14.33 -11.99
N PHE A 8 -26.41 13.20 -11.80
CA PHE A 8 -25.97 12.13 -10.90
C PHE A 8 -25.52 10.86 -11.62
N GLY A 9 -25.19 10.96 -12.93
CA GLY A 9 -24.56 9.89 -13.70
C GLY A 9 -25.51 8.81 -14.22
N GLN A 10 -26.78 9.16 -14.45
CA GLN A 10 -27.77 8.28 -15.08
C GLN A 10 -28.09 8.72 -16.52
N SER A 11 -28.74 7.86 -17.30
CA SER A 11 -29.25 8.16 -18.66
C SER A 11 -28.16 8.41 -19.71
N SER A 12 -26.91 8.08 -19.46
CA SER A 12 -25.83 8.21 -20.45
C SER A 12 -25.21 6.83 -20.74
N LYS A 13 -25.05 6.50 -22.04
CA LYS A 13 -24.29 5.32 -22.48
C LYS A 13 -22.91 5.78 -22.92
N ILE A 14 -21.87 5.36 -22.21
CA ILE A 14 -20.48 5.70 -22.46
C ILE A 14 -19.65 4.42 -22.48
N THR A 15 -18.65 4.37 -23.34
CA THR A 15 -17.73 3.21 -23.36
C THR A 15 -16.74 3.26 -22.19
N PRO A 16 -16.24 2.12 -21.69
CA PRO A 16 -15.23 2.11 -20.62
C PRO A 16 -14.00 2.96 -20.95
N ILE A 17 -13.53 2.95 -22.19
CA ILE A 17 -12.38 3.77 -22.59
C ILE A 17 -12.67 5.27 -22.51
N GLN A 18 -13.92 5.69 -22.80
CA GLN A 18 -14.31 7.09 -22.63
C GLN A 18 -14.36 7.48 -21.16
N VAL A 19 -14.86 6.60 -20.27
CA VAL A 19 -14.92 6.84 -18.83
C VAL A 19 -13.50 6.99 -18.27
N ILE A 20 -12.61 6.03 -18.55
CA ILE A 20 -11.24 6.08 -18.01
C ILE A 20 -10.46 7.29 -18.56
N THR A 21 -10.66 7.64 -19.84
CA THR A 21 -10.05 8.84 -20.45
C THR A 21 -10.55 10.13 -19.81
N ALA A 22 -11.84 10.22 -19.50
CA ALA A 22 -12.43 11.37 -18.81
C ALA A 22 -11.90 11.50 -17.37
N VAL A 23 -11.84 10.38 -16.62
CA VAL A 23 -11.29 10.37 -15.27
C VAL A 23 -9.80 10.74 -15.28
N SER A 24 -9.03 10.21 -16.23
CA SER A 24 -7.61 10.58 -16.40
C SER A 24 -7.46 12.09 -16.65
N ALA A 25 -8.34 12.69 -17.47
CA ALA A 25 -8.33 14.14 -17.69
C ALA A 25 -8.68 14.93 -16.42
N ILE A 26 -9.56 14.41 -15.57
CA ILE A 26 -9.93 15.06 -14.30
C ILE A 26 -8.72 15.12 -13.34
N VAL A 27 -7.88 14.10 -13.32
CA VAL A 27 -6.80 13.97 -12.30
C VAL A 27 -5.43 14.43 -12.79
N ASN A 28 -5.20 14.58 -14.10
CA ASN A 28 -3.90 14.90 -14.70
C ASN A 28 -3.67 16.39 -14.97
N GLY A 29 -4.34 17.27 -14.25
CA GLY A 29 -4.31 18.72 -14.47
C GLY A 29 -5.30 19.20 -15.54
N GLY A 30 -6.33 18.41 -15.88
CA GLY A 30 -7.40 18.79 -16.78
C GLY A 30 -7.13 18.55 -18.28
N LYS A 31 -6.12 17.78 -18.62
CA LYS A 31 -5.68 17.53 -20.00
C LYS A 31 -6.37 16.28 -20.57
N LEU A 32 -7.25 16.47 -21.57
CA LEU A 32 -7.84 15.35 -22.30
C LEU A 32 -6.80 14.78 -23.29
N MET A 33 -6.32 13.58 -23.00
CA MET A 33 -5.33 12.89 -23.81
C MET A 33 -5.97 12.05 -24.91
N GLN A 34 -5.23 11.84 -26.00
CA GLN A 34 -5.56 10.82 -27.00
C GLN A 34 -5.13 9.44 -26.47
N PRO A 35 -6.07 8.51 -26.20
CA PRO A 35 -5.66 7.16 -25.80
C PRO A 35 -5.05 6.40 -26.98
N TYR A 36 -4.02 5.61 -26.71
CA TYR A 36 -3.42 4.67 -27.66
C TYR A 36 -2.88 3.45 -26.91
N VAL A 37 -2.71 2.33 -27.60
CA VAL A 37 -2.18 1.07 -27.04
C VAL A 37 -0.81 0.74 -27.67
N VAL A 38 -0.63 1.08 -28.94
CA VAL A 38 0.63 0.84 -29.66
C VAL A 38 1.56 2.00 -29.40
N GLU A 39 2.67 1.77 -28.71
CA GLU A 39 3.71 2.77 -28.49
C GLU A 39 4.53 2.99 -29.76
N GLN A 40 5.00 1.90 -30.36
CA GLN A 40 5.82 1.96 -31.57
C GLN A 40 5.65 0.73 -32.45
N VAL A 41 5.96 0.88 -33.71
CA VAL A 41 6.05 -0.19 -34.70
C VAL A 41 7.49 -0.28 -35.16
N LEU A 42 8.06 -1.48 -35.10
CA LEU A 42 9.44 -1.76 -35.51
C LEU A 42 9.46 -2.48 -36.85
N SER A 43 10.49 -2.25 -37.65
CA SER A 43 10.81 -3.09 -38.80
C SER A 43 11.34 -4.46 -38.37
N PRO A 44 11.46 -5.45 -39.26
CA PRO A 44 12.13 -6.71 -38.95
C PRO A 44 13.56 -6.57 -38.47
N GLU A 45 14.23 -5.50 -38.86
CA GLU A 45 15.60 -5.16 -38.50
C GLU A 45 15.70 -4.45 -37.14
N GLY A 46 14.56 -4.08 -36.54
CA GLY A 46 14.49 -3.40 -35.25
C GLY A 46 14.43 -1.88 -35.31
N ASP A 47 14.38 -1.28 -36.49
CA ASP A 47 14.25 0.15 -36.68
C ASP A 47 12.84 0.64 -36.38
N VAL A 48 12.70 1.81 -35.73
CA VAL A 48 11.40 2.43 -35.45
C VAL A 48 10.78 2.99 -36.74
N VAL A 49 9.73 2.32 -37.22
CA VAL A 49 8.95 2.74 -38.40
C VAL A 49 7.91 3.81 -38.03
N GLN A 50 7.29 3.65 -36.87
CA GLN A 50 6.29 4.60 -36.35
C GLN A 50 6.38 4.63 -34.83
N LYS A 51 6.25 5.83 -34.26
CA LYS A 51 6.14 6.05 -32.81
C LYS A 51 4.93 6.91 -32.51
N ASN A 52 4.12 6.52 -31.54
CA ASN A 52 3.04 7.33 -31.01
C ASN A 52 3.55 8.11 -29.79
N GLU A 53 3.31 9.40 -29.79
CA GLU A 53 3.65 10.26 -28.66
C GLU A 53 2.38 10.70 -27.90
N PRO A 54 2.45 10.90 -26.59
CA PRO A 54 1.34 11.42 -25.80
C PRO A 54 0.82 12.75 -26.39
N THR A 55 -0.45 12.76 -26.79
CA THR A 55 -1.07 13.91 -27.46
C THR A 55 -2.19 14.48 -26.61
N VAL A 56 -2.08 15.75 -26.24
CA VAL A 56 -3.16 16.51 -25.58
C VAL A 56 -4.15 16.99 -26.64
N LYS A 57 -5.41 16.53 -26.56
CA LYS A 57 -6.47 17.01 -27.45
C LYS A 57 -6.94 18.40 -27.06
N ARG A 58 -7.15 18.65 -25.76
CA ARG A 58 -7.57 19.95 -25.22
C ARG A 58 -7.48 19.98 -23.69
N GLN A 59 -7.47 21.16 -23.12
CA GLN A 59 -7.72 21.41 -21.70
C GLN A 59 -9.24 21.39 -21.47
N VAL A 60 -9.74 20.57 -20.54
CA VAL A 60 -11.19 20.41 -20.27
C VAL A 60 -11.62 21.03 -18.94
N ILE A 61 -10.74 21.07 -17.94
CA ILE A 61 -10.91 21.77 -16.66
C ILE A 61 -9.58 22.45 -16.28
N SER A 62 -9.61 23.38 -15.34
CA SER A 62 -8.40 24.02 -14.83
C SER A 62 -7.56 23.06 -13.97
N GLU A 63 -6.29 23.35 -13.81
CA GLU A 63 -5.39 22.59 -12.90
C GLU A 63 -5.87 22.67 -11.45
N GLU A 64 -6.41 23.81 -11.02
CA GLU A 64 -6.99 24.00 -9.71
C GLU A 64 -8.23 23.10 -9.49
N ALA A 65 -9.13 23.06 -10.47
CA ALA A 65 -10.29 22.16 -10.43
C ALA A 65 -9.86 20.68 -10.40
N SER A 66 -8.83 20.33 -11.16
CA SER A 66 -8.24 18.99 -11.14
C SER A 66 -7.67 18.64 -9.75
N ALA A 67 -6.93 19.56 -9.10
CA ALA A 67 -6.40 19.36 -7.76
C ALA A 67 -7.53 19.16 -6.74
N THR A 68 -8.58 19.98 -6.80
CA THR A 68 -9.77 19.83 -5.96
C THR A 68 -10.44 18.47 -6.16
N MET A 69 -10.58 18.02 -7.41
CA MET A 69 -11.18 16.72 -7.72
C MET A 69 -10.35 15.56 -7.17
N ARG A 70 -9.00 15.63 -7.21
CA ARG A 70 -8.15 14.62 -6.58
C ARG A 70 -8.42 14.50 -5.08
N GLN A 71 -8.52 15.62 -4.37
CA GLN A 71 -8.85 15.63 -2.93
C GLN A 71 -10.23 15.02 -2.65
N LEU A 72 -11.24 15.37 -3.45
CA LEU A 72 -12.58 14.79 -3.31
C LEU A 72 -12.59 13.28 -3.59
N MET A 73 -11.86 12.82 -4.60
CA MET A 73 -11.74 11.39 -4.90
C MET A 73 -11.01 10.62 -3.79
N GLN A 74 -10.02 11.23 -3.15
CA GLN A 74 -9.34 10.66 -2.01
C GLN A 74 -10.28 10.53 -0.80
N SER A 75 -11.08 11.56 -0.50
CA SER A 75 -12.07 11.51 0.59
C SER A 75 -13.10 10.40 0.38
N VAL A 76 -13.49 10.08 -0.85
CA VAL A 76 -14.38 8.93 -1.16
C VAL A 76 -13.76 7.61 -0.68
N VAL A 77 -12.45 7.43 -0.82
CA VAL A 77 -11.75 6.22 -0.38
C VAL A 77 -11.49 6.23 1.12
N LEU A 78 -11.11 7.37 1.70
CA LEU A 78 -10.78 7.45 3.13
C LEU A 78 -12.03 7.42 4.02
N GLU A 79 -13.08 8.13 3.65
CA GLU A 79 -14.25 8.41 4.50
C GLU A 79 -15.58 7.94 3.90
N GLY A 80 -15.63 7.78 2.57
CA GLY A 80 -16.85 7.53 1.82
C GLY A 80 -17.13 6.07 1.51
N GLY A 81 -17.94 5.85 0.47
CA GLY A 81 -18.35 4.52 -0.03
C GLY A 81 -17.27 3.77 -0.82
N GLY A 82 -16.06 4.32 -0.91
CA GLY A 82 -14.92 3.72 -1.61
C GLY A 82 -13.87 3.07 -0.70
N LYS A 83 -14.15 2.88 0.58
CA LYS A 83 -13.18 2.35 1.57
C LYS A 83 -12.54 1.03 1.18
N ASN A 84 -13.23 0.20 0.43
CA ASN A 84 -12.69 -1.07 -0.06
C ASN A 84 -11.63 -0.91 -1.16
N ALA A 85 -11.42 0.32 -1.69
CA ALA A 85 -10.32 0.65 -2.59
C ALA A 85 -9.08 1.19 -1.86
N TYR A 86 -9.11 1.26 -0.54
CA TYR A 86 -7.98 1.71 0.25
C TYR A 86 -6.81 0.73 0.17
N VAL A 87 -5.61 1.26 -0.06
CA VAL A 87 -4.35 0.51 -0.04
C VAL A 87 -3.39 1.26 0.86
N ALA A 88 -2.89 0.60 1.91
CA ALA A 88 -1.96 1.22 2.85
C ALA A 88 -0.67 1.66 2.15
N GLY A 89 -0.23 2.88 2.42
CA GLY A 89 0.96 3.47 1.82
C GLY A 89 0.80 3.97 0.39
N TYR A 90 -0.36 3.73 -0.25
CA TYR A 90 -0.69 4.35 -1.52
C TYR A 90 -1.91 5.26 -1.37
N ALA A 91 -1.74 6.53 -1.66
CA ALA A 91 -2.82 7.50 -1.63
C ALA A 91 -3.77 7.23 -2.80
N VAL A 92 -4.83 6.44 -2.56
CA VAL A 92 -5.82 6.08 -3.58
C VAL A 92 -6.97 7.06 -3.56
N GLY A 93 -7.33 7.59 -4.71
CA GLY A 93 -8.59 8.28 -4.94
C GLY A 93 -9.52 7.45 -5.82
N GLY A 94 -10.83 7.59 -5.67
CA GLY A 94 -11.75 6.80 -6.49
C GLY A 94 -13.20 7.24 -6.46
N LYS A 95 -14.01 6.56 -7.28
CA LYS A 95 -15.48 6.77 -7.34
C LYS A 95 -16.20 5.50 -7.73
N SER A 96 -17.23 5.15 -6.97
CA SER A 96 -18.13 4.05 -7.29
C SER A 96 -19.20 4.47 -8.31
N GLY A 97 -19.65 3.55 -9.14
CA GLY A 97 -20.83 3.66 -9.97
C GLY A 97 -21.73 2.43 -9.78
N THR A 98 -23.02 2.64 -9.72
CA THR A 98 -24.04 1.58 -9.73
C THR A 98 -25.22 2.09 -10.53
N SER A 99 -25.39 1.61 -11.75
CA SER A 99 -26.47 2.02 -12.63
C SER A 99 -27.45 0.88 -12.88
N GLN A 100 -28.71 1.21 -13.15
CA GLN A 100 -29.67 0.25 -13.64
C GLN A 100 -29.31 -0.14 -15.09
N LYS A 101 -29.42 -1.42 -15.43
CA LYS A 101 -29.27 -1.90 -16.80
C LYS A 101 -30.61 -1.84 -17.49
N LEU A 102 -30.80 -0.81 -18.33
CA LEU A 102 -32.09 -0.48 -18.96
C LEU A 102 -32.51 -1.44 -20.07
N ASP A 103 -31.58 -2.24 -20.61
CA ASP A 103 -31.80 -3.21 -21.67
C ASP A 103 -31.86 -4.67 -21.15
N SER A 104 -31.96 -4.87 -19.84
CA SER A 104 -32.21 -6.16 -19.20
C SER A 104 -33.72 -6.39 -18.97
N GLU A 105 -34.17 -7.63 -19.10
CA GLU A 105 -35.53 -8.05 -18.71
C GLU A 105 -35.70 -8.07 -17.17
N ASP A 106 -34.59 -8.19 -16.43
CA ASP A 106 -34.58 -8.05 -14.97
C ASP A 106 -34.45 -6.60 -14.55
N GLU A 107 -35.52 -6.02 -14.03
CA GLU A 107 -35.52 -4.65 -13.49
C GLU A 107 -34.52 -4.42 -12.35
N LYS A 108 -34.06 -5.49 -11.71
CA LYS A 108 -33.03 -5.45 -10.67
C LYS A 108 -31.62 -5.52 -11.21
N ALA A 109 -31.45 -5.78 -12.51
CA ALA A 109 -30.14 -5.85 -13.14
C ALA A 109 -29.38 -4.52 -12.99
N ARG A 110 -28.11 -4.61 -12.59
CA ARG A 110 -27.25 -3.46 -12.35
C ARG A 110 -25.92 -3.65 -13.08
N VAL A 111 -25.33 -2.51 -13.45
CA VAL A 111 -23.93 -2.42 -13.81
C VAL A 111 -23.20 -1.78 -12.63
N ALA A 112 -22.34 -2.55 -11.99
CA ALA A 112 -21.55 -2.10 -10.86
C ALA A 112 -20.13 -1.73 -11.32
N SER A 113 -19.61 -0.58 -10.91
CA SER A 113 -18.29 -0.14 -11.32
C SER A 113 -17.56 0.60 -10.21
N PHE A 114 -16.25 0.62 -10.30
CA PHE A 114 -15.40 1.49 -9.53
C PHE A 114 -14.21 1.93 -10.37
N VAL A 115 -13.88 3.22 -10.30
CA VAL A 115 -12.66 3.76 -10.85
C VAL A 115 -11.75 4.18 -9.70
N GLY A 116 -10.49 3.73 -9.73
CA GLY A 116 -9.45 4.14 -8.79
C GLY A 116 -8.30 4.80 -9.53
N VAL A 117 -7.64 5.72 -8.87
CA VAL A 117 -6.46 6.45 -9.35
C VAL A 117 -5.42 6.46 -8.25
N ALA A 118 -4.17 6.18 -8.58
CA ALA A 118 -3.08 6.17 -7.60
C ALA A 118 -1.71 6.46 -8.24
N PRO A 119 -0.76 7.02 -7.45
CA PRO A 119 -1.04 7.83 -6.27
C PRO A 119 -1.91 9.04 -6.63
N ILE A 120 -2.81 9.50 -5.75
CA ILE A 120 -3.79 10.54 -6.13
C ILE A 120 -3.18 11.94 -6.18
N ASP A 121 -2.12 12.16 -5.44
CA ASP A 121 -1.31 13.40 -5.43
C ASP A 121 -0.41 13.52 -6.67
N ASP A 122 0.15 12.41 -7.16
CA ASP A 122 0.90 12.32 -8.42
C ASP A 122 0.36 11.14 -9.28
N PRO A 123 -0.76 11.31 -10.00
CA PRO A 123 -1.45 10.22 -10.66
C PRO A 123 -0.62 9.53 -11.74
N ARG A 124 -0.30 8.24 -11.52
CA ARG A 124 0.43 7.40 -12.47
C ARG A 124 -0.48 6.40 -13.18
N ILE A 125 -1.43 5.83 -12.45
CA ILE A 125 -2.35 4.84 -12.99
C ILE A 125 -3.80 5.18 -12.68
N ALA A 126 -4.68 4.81 -13.59
CA ALA A 126 -6.12 4.81 -13.41
C ALA A 126 -6.66 3.42 -13.77
N VAL A 127 -7.46 2.85 -12.88
CA VAL A 127 -8.04 1.51 -13.03
C VAL A 127 -9.55 1.61 -12.98
N LEU A 128 -10.22 1.07 -13.98
CA LEU A 128 -11.69 0.99 -14.05
C LEU A 128 -12.12 -0.48 -14.10
N ILE A 129 -12.87 -0.91 -13.12
CA ILE A 129 -13.54 -2.22 -13.11
C ILE A 129 -15.04 -2.00 -13.34
N VAL A 130 -15.58 -2.76 -14.27
CA VAL A 130 -17.02 -2.76 -14.61
C VAL A 130 -17.51 -4.21 -14.54
N LEU A 131 -18.54 -4.44 -13.74
CA LEU A 131 -19.21 -5.72 -13.56
C LEU A 131 -20.62 -5.61 -14.11
N ASP A 132 -20.90 -6.32 -15.17
CA ASP A 132 -22.22 -6.35 -15.81
C ASP A 132 -23.09 -7.45 -15.20
N GLU A 133 -24.23 -7.10 -14.66
CA GLU A 133 -25.17 -7.99 -13.96
C GLU A 133 -24.49 -8.92 -12.91
N PRO A 134 -23.79 -8.36 -11.91
CA PRO A 134 -23.13 -9.22 -10.93
C PRO A 134 -24.13 -10.02 -10.11
N HIS A 135 -23.96 -11.36 -10.09
CA HIS A 135 -24.74 -12.26 -9.27
C HIS A 135 -24.09 -12.39 -7.89
N SER A 136 -24.46 -11.52 -6.95
CA SER A 136 -23.89 -11.47 -5.61
C SER A 136 -24.92 -10.97 -4.59
N TYR A 137 -24.55 -11.02 -3.30
CA TYR A 137 -25.36 -10.51 -2.17
C TYR A 137 -25.62 -8.99 -2.27
N THR A 138 -24.85 -8.28 -3.07
CA THR A 138 -25.01 -6.84 -3.35
C THR A 138 -24.71 -6.57 -4.81
N THR A 139 -25.13 -5.40 -5.29
CA THR A 139 -24.79 -4.87 -6.64
C THR A 139 -24.00 -3.57 -6.54
N SER A 140 -23.52 -3.21 -5.36
CA SER A 140 -22.75 -1.97 -5.16
C SER A 140 -21.36 -2.05 -5.78
N GLY A 141 -21.00 -1.09 -6.64
CA GLY A 141 -19.65 -0.98 -7.19
C GLY A 141 -18.57 -0.80 -6.11
N GLY A 142 -18.87 -0.05 -5.05
CA GLY A 142 -17.97 0.11 -3.90
C GLY A 142 -17.74 -1.18 -3.09
N ALA A 143 -18.68 -2.12 -3.13
CA ALA A 143 -18.53 -3.41 -2.44
C ALA A 143 -17.85 -4.46 -3.33
N LEU A 144 -18.18 -4.50 -4.63
CA LEU A 144 -17.73 -5.57 -5.52
C LEU A 144 -16.49 -5.19 -6.36
N ALA A 145 -16.49 -3.97 -6.93
CA ALA A 145 -15.43 -3.55 -7.85
C ALA A 145 -14.26 -2.88 -7.12
N ALA A 146 -14.50 -2.14 -6.04
CA ALA A 146 -13.44 -1.43 -5.33
C ALA A 146 -12.33 -2.32 -4.77
N PRO A 147 -12.60 -3.51 -4.16
CA PRO A 147 -11.52 -4.40 -3.71
C PRO A 147 -10.63 -4.91 -4.84
N VAL A 148 -11.22 -5.13 -6.03
CA VAL A 148 -10.48 -5.55 -7.22
C VAL A 148 -9.58 -4.42 -7.72
N VAL A 149 -10.12 -3.18 -7.73
CA VAL A 149 -9.33 -1.99 -8.07
C VAL A 149 -8.16 -1.80 -7.11
N ALA A 150 -8.39 -1.96 -5.79
CA ALA A 150 -7.33 -1.88 -4.78
C ALA A 150 -6.18 -2.83 -5.10
N ARG A 151 -6.51 -4.10 -5.37
CA ARG A 151 -5.51 -5.11 -5.67
C ARG A 151 -4.75 -4.84 -6.97
N VAL A 152 -5.44 -4.44 -8.04
CA VAL A 152 -4.79 -4.08 -9.31
C VAL A 152 -3.87 -2.86 -9.13
N ILE A 153 -4.28 -1.86 -8.34
CA ILE A 153 -3.45 -0.70 -8.00
C ILE A 153 -2.20 -1.15 -7.24
N GLU A 154 -2.37 -1.94 -6.19
CA GLU A 154 -1.28 -2.46 -5.36
C GLU A 154 -0.27 -3.23 -6.19
N ASP A 155 -0.71 -4.28 -6.89
CA ASP A 155 0.15 -5.13 -7.73
C ASP A 155 0.88 -4.30 -8.82
N THR A 156 0.20 -3.30 -9.41
CA THR A 156 0.77 -2.47 -10.49
C THR A 156 1.80 -1.48 -9.97
N LEU A 157 1.54 -0.81 -8.85
CA LEU A 157 2.48 0.16 -8.28
C LEU A 157 3.70 -0.55 -7.70
N GLU A 158 3.54 -1.75 -7.12
CA GLU A 158 4.67 -2.59 -6.74
C GLU A 158 5.50 -3.04 -7.95
N TYR A 159 4.85 -3.44 -9.06
CA TYR A 159 5.55 -3.79 -10.30
C TYR A 159 6.36 -2.61 -10.89
N TYR A 160 5.89 -1.38 -10.68
CA TYR A 160 6.60 -0.16 -11.10
C TYR A 160 7.54 0.38 -10.03
N ASP A 161 7.85 -0.39 -8.99
CA ASP A 161 8.67 0.00 -7.85
C ASP A 161 8.27 1.38 -7.28
N THR A 162 6.96 1.66 -7.25
CA THR A 162 6.45 2.92 -6.69
C THR A 162 6.46 2.84 -5.16
N PRO A 163 7.16 3.74 -4.45
CA PRO A 163 7.32 3.64 -3.02
C PRO A 163 6.00 3.84 -2.27
N ARG A 164 5.79 3.03 -1.22
CA ARG A 164 4.67 3.21 -0.30
C ARG A 164 4.95 4.38 0.64
N GLN A 165 4.03 5.31 0.72
CA GLN A 165 4.09 6.47 1.63
C GLN A 165 3.06 6.30 2.74
N TYR A 166 3.50 5.78 3.88
CA TYR A 166 2.64 5.57 5.04
C TYR A 166 2.45 6.87 5.82
N THR A 167 1.21 7.21 6.13
CA THR A 167 0.88 8.26 7.09
C THR A 167 1.27 7.87 8.52
N GLU A 168 1.42 8.82 9.43
CA GLU A 168 1.69 8.54 10.85
C GLU A 168 0.67 7.55 11.43
N ALA A 169 -0.62 7.73 11.12
CA ALA A 169 -1.68 6.83 11.58
C ALA A 169 -1.56 5.41 11.01
N GLU A 170 -1.03 5.25 9.81
CA GLU A 170 -0.73 3.94 9.22
C GLU A 170 0.49 3.32 9.89
N GLN A 171 1.54 4.09 10.13
CA GLN A 171 2.73 3.64 10.84
C GLN A 171 2.41 3.18 12.26
N GLU A 172 1.59 3.93 13.00
CA GLU A 172 1.09 3.51 14.32
C GLU A 172 0.32 2.18 14.26
N ARG A 173 -0.50 1.97 13.23
CA ARG A 173 -1.24 0.70 13.04
C ARG A 173 -0.34 -0.48 12.68
N MET A 174 0.83 -0.23 12.13
CA MET A 174 1.84 -1.25 11.82
C MET A 174 2.60 -1.71 13.06
N GLN A 175 2.43 -1.05 14.18
CA GLN A 175 3.02 -1.39 15.47
C GLN A 175 1.96 -1.92 16.44
N ALA A 176 2.39 -2.66 17.43
CA ALA A 176 1.55 -3.11 18.54
C ALA A 176 2.39 -3.26 19.81
N THR A 177 1.74 -3.14 20.97
CA THR A 177 2.37 -3.47 22.23
C THR A 177 2.44 -4.98 22.38
N LEU A 178 3.64 -5.50 22.58
CA LEU A 178 3.89 -6.92 22.78
C LEU A 178 3.34 -7.36 24.15
N PRO A 179 2.35 -8.26 24.20
CA PRO A 179 1.83 -8.73 25.48
C PRO A 179 2.83 -9.64 26.20
N ASP A 180 2.91 -9.53 27.51
CA ASP A 180 3.67 -10.45 28.34
C ASP A 180 2.97 -11.81 28.43
N GLN A 181 3.68 -12.86 28.03
CA GLN A 181 3.22 -14.24 28.01
C GLN A 181 3.84 -15.11 29.11
N THR A 182 4.75 -14.56 29.91
CA THR A 182 5.43 -15.29 30.99
C THR A 182 4.43 -15.91 31.97
N GLY A 183 4.63 -17.16 32.32
CA GLY A 183 3.76 -17.91 33.22
C GLY A 183 2.47 -18.48 32.61
N LYS A 184 2.18 -18.21 31.34
CA LYS A 184 0.99 -18.71 30.63
C LYS A 184 1.25 -20.05 29.96
N ASN A 185 0.18 -20.78 29.69
CA ASN A 185 0.26 -21.98 28.84
C ASN A 185 0.78 -21.59 27.46
N VAL A 186 1.68 -22.40 26.88
CA VAL A 186 2.42 -22.09 25.65
C VAL A 186 1.51 -21.98 24.42
N GLU A 187 0.46 -22.83 24.34
CA GLU A 187 -0.48 -22.79 23.22
C GLU A 187 -1.35 -21.52 23.28
N TYR A 188 -1.83 -21.19 24.47
CA TYR A 188 -2.57 -19.95 24.73
C TYR A 188 -1.70 -18.71 24.46
N ALA A 189 -0.43 -18.74 24.89
CA ALA A 189 0.51 -17.65 24.64
C ALA A 189 0.75 -17.41 23.14
N ALA A 190 0.96 -18.49 22.37
CA ALA A 190 1.15 -18.41 20.93
C ALA A 190 -0.11 -17.85 20.22
N GLN A 191 -1.30 -18.29 20.63
CA GLN A 191 -2.55 -17.76 20.12
C GLN A 191 -2.71 -16.27 20.43
N GLN A 192 -2.45 -15.84 21.66
CA GLN A 192 -2.53 -14.44 22.08
C GLN A 192 -1.53 -13.57 21.30
N LEU A 193 -0.32 -14.05 21.05
CA LEU A 193 0.63 -13.33 20.20
C LEU A 193 0.08 -13.16 18.78
N GLN A 194 -0.47 -14.22 18.19
CA GLN A 194 -1.03 -14.16 16.84
C GLN A 194 -2.22 -13.19 16.76
N GLU A 195 -3.14 -13.19 17.74
CA GLU A 195 -4.28 -12.28 17.82
C GLU A 195 -3.84 -10.81 17.94
N ASN A 196 -2.66 -10.55 18.53
CA ASN A 196 -2.06 -9.23 18.64
C ASN A 196 -1.12 -8.88 17.46
N GLY A 197 -1.03 -9.77 16.46
CA GLY A 197 -0.28 -9.51 15.22
C GLY A 197 1.22 -9.85 15.31
N PHE A 198 1.61 -10.75 16.23
CA PHE A 198 2.98 -11.24 16.37
C PHE A 198 3.08 -12.72 15.98
N ALA A 199 4.25 -13.16 15.53
CA ALA A 199 4.57 -14.56 15.33
C ALA A 199 5.20 -15.15 16.59
N ALA A 200 4.86 -16.38 16.95
CA ALA A 200 5.45 -17.08 18.06
C ALA A 200 6.41 -18.17 17.58
N LYS A 201 7.60 -18.27 18.20
CA LYS A 201 8.53 -19.39 18.03
C LYS A 201 8.78 -20.03 19.39
N ILE A 202 8.29 -21.26 19.56
CA ILE A 202 8.39 -22.00 20.81
C ILE A 202 9.75 -22.70 20.87
N LEU A 203 10.43 -22.58 22.00
CA LEU A 203 11.73 -23.18 22.30
C LEU A 203 11.61 -24.03 23.59
N GLY A 204 11.91 -25.32 23.49
CA GLY A 204 11.69 -26.32 24.52
C GLY A 204 10.40 -27.11 24.35
N ASN A 205 10.14 -28.05 25.27
CA ASN A 205 9.01 -28.97 25.24
C ASN A 205 8.06 -28.79 26.44
N GLY A 206 8.25 -27.75 27.23
CA GLY A 206 7.38 -27.43 28.37
C GLY A 206 6.02 -26.91 27.96
N SER A 207 5.02 -27.02 28.83
CA SER A 207 3.66 -26.54 28.59
C SER A 207 3.41 -25.10 29.05
N THR A 208 4.40 -24.48 29.69
CA THR A 208 4.30 -23.14 30.28
C THR A 208 5.46 -22.27 29.78
N VAL A 209 5.19 -21.02 29.46
CA VAL A 209 6.21 -20.04 29.08
C VAL A 209 6.96 -19.61 30.31
N VAL A 210 8.24 -19.96 30.40
CA VAL A 210 9.16 -19.57 31.49
C VAL A 210 9.70 -18.17 31.28
N SER A 211 10.03 -17.85 30.03
CA SER A 211 10.46 -16.52 29.61
C SER A 211 10.11 -16.27 28.15
N GLN A 212 10.07 -15.01 27.76
CA GLN A 212 9.91 -14.62 26.36
C GLN A 212 10.99 -13.63 25.95
N TYR A 213 11.22 -13.54 24.64
CA TYR A 213 12.09 -12.53 24.05
C TYR A 213 11.57 -12.09 22.67
N PRO A 214 11.41 -10.78 22.37
CA PRO A 214 11.64 -9.65 23.28
C PRO A 214 10.73 -9.65 24.51
N GLU A 215 11.14 -8.87 25.53
CA GLU A 215 10.36 -8.74 26.77
C GLU A 215 8.98 -8.12 26.49
N GLY A 216 7.99 -8.47 27.30
CA GLY A 216 6.64 -7.92 27.19
C GLY A 216 6.58 -6.40 27.43
N ASN A 217 5.47 -5.80 27.03
CA ASN A 217 5.14 -4.37 27.15
C ASN A 217 6.00 -3.40 26.31
N GLN A 218 6.76 -3.90 25.35
CA GLN A 218 7.44 -3.08 24.35
C GLN A 218 6.56 -2.87 23.13
N THR A 219 6.71 -1.71 22.46
CA THR A 219 6.09 -1.47 21.16
C THR A 219 6.96 -2.06 20.07
N MET A 220 6.37 -2.95 19.29
CA MET A 220 7.05 -3.71 18.25
C MET A 220 6.28 -3.65 16.94
N PRO A 221 6.96 -3.77 15.78
CA PRO A 221 6.27 -3.95 14.50
C PRO A 221 5.38 -5.19 14.52
N ARG A 222 4.18 -5.09 13.95
CA ARG A 222 3.35 -6.27 13.70
C ARG A 222 4.08 -7.24 12.79
N GLY A 223 3.90 -8.54 13.01
CA GLY A 223 4.66 -9.58 12.34
C GLY A 223 5.99 -9.94 12.97
N SER A 224 6.47 -9.16 13.97
CA SER A 224 7.69 -9.52 14.72
C SER A 224 7.57 -10.89 15.34
N THR A 225 8.70 -11.64 15.33
CA THR A 225 8.78 -12.97 15.93
C THR A 225 9.16 -12.87 17.41
N VAL A 226 8.36 -13.51 18.26
CA VAL A 226 8.57 -13.61 19.70
C VAL A 226 9.00 -15.03 20.06
N LEU A 227 10.13 -15.16 20.71
CA LEU A 227 10.64 -16.44 21.21
C LEU A 227 9.99 -16.73 22.55
N LEU A 228 9.34 -17.90 22.69
CA LEU A 228 8.75 -18.40 23.92
C LEU A 228 9.59 -19.55 24.45
N TYR A 229 10.28 -19.33 25.55
CA TYR A 229 11.08 -20.35 26.24
C TYR A 229 10.20 -21.09 27.24
N THR A 230 10.15 -22.40 27.13
CA THR A 230 9.28 -23.25 27.98
C THR A 230 10.04 -24.07 29.03
N GLU A 231 11.37 -23.94 29.10
CA GLU A 231 12.23 -24.63 30.04
C GLU A 231 13.25 -23.66 30.61
N GLU A 232 13.56 -23.79 31.93
CA GLU A 232 14.63 -23.04 32.57
C GLU A 232 16.00 -23.50 32.03
N GLY A 233 16.90 -22.54 31.82
CA GLY A 233 18.28 -22.83 31.38
C GLY A 233 18.44 -23.07 29.88
N LEU A 234 17.39 -22.95 29.08
CA LEU A 234 17.56 -22.82 27.63
C LEU A 234 18.36 -21.54 27.34
N GLN A 235 19.53 -21.72 26.74
CA GLN A 235 20.35 -20.56 26.35
C GLN A 235 19.61 -19.79 25.25
N MET A 236 19.57 -18.49 25.44
CA MET A 236 19.12 -17.60 24.37
C MET A 236 19.99 -17.83 23.13
N MET A 237 19.37 -18.08 21.99
CA MET A 237 20.10 -18.31 20.75
C MET A 237 20.79 -17.02 20.34
N ALA A 238 22.09 -16.99 20.33
CA ALA A 238 22.87 -15.85 19.89
C ALA A 238 22.90 -15.82 18.33
N THR A 239 22.88 -14.62 17.79
CA THR A 239 23.09 -14.34 16.37
C THR A 239 23.94 -13.08 16.23
N GLN A 240 24.51 -12.84 15.06
CA GLN A 240 25.22 -11.61 14.78
C GLN A 240 24.34 -10.65 14.00
N VAL A 241 24.42 -9.38 14.33
CA VAL A 241 23.76 -8.31 13.60
C VAL A 241 24.42 -8.18 12.22
N PRO A 242 23.69 -8.32 11.11
CA PRO A 242 24.25 -8.19 9.76
C PRO A 242 24.70 -6.76 9.47
N ALA A 243 25.67 -6.61 8.57
CA ALA A 243 26.07 -5.31 8.05
C ALA A 243 25.11 -4.88 6.96
N ILE A 244 24.39 -3.78 7.16
CA ILE A 244 23.31 -3.35 6.28
C ILE A 244 23.52 -1.95 5.67
N GLU A 245 24.61 -1.28 6.00
CA GLU A 245 24.89 0.06 5.48
C GLU A 245 24.94 0.08 3.95
N GLY A 246 24.25 1.02 3.35
CA GLY A 246 24.12 1.16 1.90
C GLY A 246 23.07 0.23 1.25
N GLN A 247 22.45 -0.67 2.00
CA GLN A 247 21.44 -1.59 1.46
C GLN A 247 20.04 -0.95 1.39
N SER A 248 19.23 -1.41 0.43
CA SER A 248 17.81 -1.06 0.33
C SER A 248 16.99 -1.72 1.46
N LEU A 249 15.81 -1.18 1.72
CA LEU A 249 14.89 -1.74 2.73
C LEU A 249 14.61 -3.23 2.52
N THR A 250 14.37 -3.64 1.26
CA THR A 250 14.10 -5.04 0.92
C THR A 250 15.28 -5.96 1.24
N GLN A 251 16.51 -5.53 0.97
CA GLN A 251 17.71 -6.29 1.31
C GLN A 251 17.88 -6.41 2.82
N VAL A 252 17.73 -5.29 3.54
CA VAL A 252 17.78 -5.26 5.00
C VAL A 252 16.75 -6.19 5.64
N GLN A 253 15.50 -6.19 5.13
CA GLN A 253 14.45 -7.10 5.59
C GLN A 253 14.87 -8.58 5.44
N ALA A 254 15.42 -8.93 4.28
CA ALA A 254 15.88 -10.29 4.03
C ALA A 254 17.04 -10.70 4.95
N ASP A 255 18.01 -9.82 5.17
CA ASP A 255 19.17 -10.10 6.02
C ASP A 255 18.78 -10.21 7.50
N MET A 256 17.88 -9.32 7.99
CA MET A 256 17.35 -9.41 9.35
C MET A 256 16.55 -10.69 9.55
N GLN A 257 15.71 -11.07 8.61
CA GLN A 257 14.96 -12.32 8.66
C GLN A 257 15.89 -13.54 8.69
N ALA A 258 16.94 -13.56 7.85
CA ALA A 258 17.93 -14.64 7.83
C ALA A 258 18.71 -14.75 9.15
N ALA A 259 19.02 -13.62 9.77
CA ALA A 259 19.66 -13.56 11.09
C ALA A 259 18.70 -13.87 12.25
N GLY A 260 17.39 -13.97 11.98
CA GLY A 260 16.37 -14.18 13.02
C GLY A 260 16.17 -12.96 13.92
N LEU A 261 16.37 -11.76 13.38
CA LEU A 261 16.23 -10.47 14.06
C LEU A 261 14.97 -9.74 13.64
N ASN A 262 14.47 -8.84 14.48
CA ASN A 262 13.31 -8.01 14.19
C ASN A 262 13.76 -6.61 13.71
N LEU A 263 13.33 -6.20 12.53
CA LEU A 263 13.68 -4.90 11.96
C LEU A 263 12.76 -3.80 12.49
N LEU A 264 13.37 -2.74 13.04
CA LEU A 264 12.73 -1.44 13.31
C LEU A 264 13.27 -0.42 12.29
N ALA A 265 12.59 -0.29 11.17
CA ALA A 265 12.98 0.66 10.13
C ALA A 265 12.43 2.06 10.44
N VAL A 266 13.29 3.07 10.42
CA VAL A 266 12.95 4.49 10.69
C VAL A 266 13.56 5.40 9.63
N GLY A 267 13.06 6.64 9.51
CA GLY A 267 13.53 7.62 8.54
C GLY A 267 12.85 7.48 7.17
N ALA A 268 13.60 7.62 6.09
CA ALA A 268 13.09 7.65 4.72
C ALA A 268 12.70 6.26 4.18
N VAL A 269 12.09 5.39 5.01
CA VAL A 269 11.67 4.01 4.66
C VAL A 269 10.69 3.92 3.47
N GLN A 270 10.23 5.05 2.99
CA GLN A 270 9.20 5.20 1.95
C GLN A 270 9.79 5.55 0.58
N SER A 271 11.10 5.77 0.50
CA SER A 271 11.79 6.09 -0.74
C SER A 271 12.52 4.87 -1.29
N ASP A 272 12.30 4.54 -2.56
CA ASP A 272 13.03 3.47 -3.26
C ASP A 272 14.53 3.75 -3.37
N ALA A 273 14.91 5.03 -3.38
CA ALA A 273 16.30 5.45 -3.36
C ALA A 273 16.89 5.40 -1.94
N ALA A 274 16.06 5.18 -0.91
CA ALA A 274 16.55 5.16 0.46
C ALA A 274 17.45 3.95 0.71
N VAL A 275 18.55 4.24 1.36
CA VAL A 275 19.52 3.25 1.81
C VAL A 275 19.70 3.35 3.32
N ALA A 276 20.02 2.22 3.94
CA ALA A 276 20.35 2.17 5.34
C ALA A 276 21.66 2.96 5.60
N VAL A 277 21.60 3.93 6.51
CA VAL A 277 22.76 4.79 6.86
C VAL A 277 23.32 4.54 8.25
N SER A 278 22.50 3.96 9.13
CA SER A 278 22.95 3.56 10.46
C SER A 278 22.08 2.46 11.02
N GLN A 279 22.63 1.72 11.97
CA GLN A 279 21.92 0.66 12.69
C GLN A 279 22.32 0.61 14.16
N SER A 280 21.42 0.13 14.98
CA SER A 280 21.66 -0.15 16.41
C SER A 280 20.86 -1.39 16.83
N PRO A 281 21.49 -2.47 17.35
CA PRO A 281 22.95 -2.64 17.60
C PRO A 281 23.81 -2.61 16.34
N GLN A 282 25.13 -2.44 16.54
CA GLN A 282 26.10 -2.31 15.44
C GLN A 282 26.30 -3.63 14.69
N ALA A 283 26.74 -3.52 13.44
CA ALA A 283 27.11 -4.68 12.62
C ALA A 283 28.16 -5.55 13.32
N GLY A 284 27.95 -6.87 13.32
CA GLY A 284 28.84 -7.84 13.94
C GLY A 284 28.69 -8.03 15.47
N GLU A 285 27.85 -7.21 16.12
CA GLU A 285 27.51 -7.45 17.52
C GLU A 285 26.76 -8.77 17.70
N ASN A 286 27.10 -9.49 18.79
CA ASN A 286 26.35 -10.68 19.18
C ASN A 286 25.14 -10.26 20.00
N VAL A 287 23.99 -10.63 19.53
CA VAL A 287 22.67 -10.31 20.11
C VAL A 287 21.86 -11.60 20.27
N THR A 288 20.77 -11.52 20.98
CA THR A 288 19.81 -12.63 21.06
C THR A 288 18.95 -12.65 19.81
N MET A 289 18.66 -13.85 19.26
CA MET A 289 17.63 -14.01 18.24
C MET A 289 16.31 -13.35 18.71
N GLY A 290 15.62 -12.65 17.81
CA GLY A 290 14.43 -11.86 18.16
C GLY A 290 14.73 -10.43 18.62
N GLU A 291 16.02 -10.05 18.81
CA GLU A 291 16.42 -8.68 19.12
C GLU A 291 15.88 -7.71 18.08
N PRO A 292 15.25 -6.59 18.50
CA PRO A 292 14.93 -5.51 17.59
C PRO A 292 16.21 -4.76 17.19
N VAL A 293 16.42 -4.63 15.88
CA VAL A 293 17.50 -3.82 15.31
C VAL A 293 16.88 -2.58 14.67
N THR A 294 17.17 -1.43 15.22
CA THR A 294 16.77 -0.14 14.62
C THR A 294 17.69 0.18 13.46
N VAL A 295 17.11 0.43 12.30
CA VAL A 295 17.85 0.82 11.08
C VAL A 295 17.29 2.15 10.59
N VAL A 296 18.16 3.13 10.42
CA VAL A 296 17.82 4.44 9.88
C VAL A 296 18.05 4.44 8.38
N PHE A 297 17.02 4.81 7.62
CA PHE A 297 17.08 4.97 6.17
C PHE A 297 17.09 6.45 5.79
N GLN A 298 17.92 6.80 4.81
CA GLN A 298 17.97 8.14 4.21
C GLN A 298 17.87 8.01 2.68
N ASP A 299 17.15 8.93 2.06
CA ASP A 299 17.17 9.08 0.61
C ASP A 299 18.32 10.01 0.22
N PRO A 300 19.31 9.55 -0.55
CA PRO A 300 20.44 10.37 -0.95
C PRO A 300 20.06 11.55 -1.86
N ASN A 301 18.85 11.53 -2.43
CA ASN A 301 18.34 12.60 -3.28
C ASN A 301 17.59 13.69 -2.48
N ILE A 302 17.31 13.46 -1.20
CA ILE A 302 16.68 14.43 -0.30
C ILE A 302 17.77 14.94 0.63
N PRO A 303 18.18 16.23 0.54
CA PRO A 303 19.13 16.77 1.49
C PRO A 303 18.57 16.62 2.92
N PRO A 304 19.43 16.30 3.92
CA PRO A 304 19.00 16.35 5.31
C PRO A 304 18.44 17.75 5.57
N ASP A 305 17.29 17.82 6.27
CA ASP A 305 16.62 19.08 6.60
C ASP A 305 17.66 20.09 7.08
N GLY A 306 17.99 21.01 6.18
CA GLY A 306 18.95 22.08 6.46
C GLY A 306 18.29 23.14 7.32
N ASP A 307 18.98 23.49 8.34
CA ASP A 307 18.76 24.60 9.24
C ASP A 307 17.83 25.71 8.72
N ASP A 308 16.95 26.16 9.60
CA ASP A 308 16.16 27.37 9.52
C ASP A 308 16.85 28.48 8.68
N VAL A 309 16.34 28.69 7.47
CA VAL A 309 16.55 29.95 6.78
C VAL A 309 15.68 30.98 7.51
N GLN A 310 16.27 31.73 8.41
CA GLN A 310 15.63 32.92 8.95
C GLN A 310 15.32 33.88 7.80
N PRO A 311 14.08 34.36 7.67
CA PRO A 311 13.78 35.41 6.69
C PRO A 311 14.43 36.72 7.17
N GLU A 312 15.24 37.31 6.29
CA GLU A 312 15.63 38.72 6.40
C GLU A 312 14.46 39.65 6.08
#